data_daf450038f410a227e818fdb1496297c
#
_entry.id   daf450038f410a227e818fdb1496297c
#
_cell.length_a   1.000
_cell.length_b   1.000
_cell.length_c   1.000
_cell.angle_alpha   90.00
_cell.angle_beta   90.00
_cell.angle_gamma   90.00
#
_symmetry.space_group_name_H-M   'P 1'
#
loop_
_entity.id
_entity.type
_entity.pdbx_description
1 polymer ?
#
loop_
_entity_poly.entity_id
_entity_poly.type
_entity_poly.pdbx_seq_one_letter_code
_entity_poly.pdbx_strand_id
1 'polypeptide(L)'
;MPAANPRRPAARRLKAPRPRRGTPVETRDRIVAAAAEELNRVGFHGTDTNRIARAAGYAPGTFYKHFQDKRAVLLAAYEDWVTTEWQAIGEVLSAGGTAAARAERIVEAVLDFHRTWRGLRASLRALVATDPDVRAFYLAQRRRQLDSLRALRRTPSSPAARAADAHLLYTLERVCDAIAEGEARALGVDEAALVDGLVAMVRGALAR
;
A
#
# COMPACT_ATOMS: atom_id res chain seq x y z
N MET A 1 -64.55 4.78 -16.22
CA MET A 1 -63.92 3.71 -15.43
C MET A 1 -62.46 3.59 -15.91
N PRO A 2 -61.44 4.00 -15.17
CA PRO A 2 -60.03 3.79 -15.54
C PRO A 2 -59.55 2.41 -15.06
N ALA A 3 -58.84 1.70 -15.95
CA ALA A 3 -58.32 0.37 -15.77
C ALA A 3 -57.20 0.32 -14.76
N ALA A 4 -57.18 -0.69 -13.88
CA ALA A 4 -56.19 -0.94 -12.85
C ALA A 4 -54.84 -1.31 -13.45
N ASN A 5 -53.78 -0.62 -13.00
CA ASN A 5 -52.39 -0.86 -13.36
C ASN A 5 -51.86 -2.08 -12.60
N PRO A 6 -51.37 -3.16 -13.25
CA PRO A 6 -50.81 -4.31 -12.54
C PRO A 6 -49.48 -3.95 -11.90
N ARG A 7 -49.37 -4.10 -10.57
CA ARG A 7 -48.16 -3.90 -9.77
C ARG A 7 -47.04 -4.84 -10.26
N ARG A 8 -45.93 -4.27 -10.75
CA ARG A 8 -44.69 -4.98 -11.03
C ARG A 8 -44.17 -5.67 -9.74
N PRO A 9 -43.84 -6.96 -9.77
CA PRO A 9 -43.24 -7.60 -8.63
C PRO A 9 -41.86 -6.99 -8.36
N ALA A 10 -41.58 -6.64 -7.08
CA ALA A 10 -40.30 -6.12 -6.64
C ALA A 10 -39.21 -7.16 -6.93
N ALA A 11 -38.17 -6.77 -7.66
CA ALA A 11 -37.02 -7.60 -7.96
C ALA A 11 -36.36 -8.02 -6.62
N ARG A 12 -36.44 -9.31 -6.33
CA ARG A 12 -35.79 -9.95 -5.16
C ARG A 12 -34.27 -9.76 -5.34
N ARG A 13 -33.68 -8.83 -4.59
CA ARG A 13 -32.22 -8.69 -4.51
C ARG A 13 -31.65 -10.04 -4.08
N LEU A 14 -30.99 -10.73 -5.00
CA LEU A 14 -30.21 -11.93 -4.70
C LEU A 14 -29.12 -11.52 -3.71
N LYS A 15 -29.17 -12.07 -2.49
CA LYS A 15 -28.06 -11.93 -1.53
C LYS A 15 -26.84 -12.58 -2.15
N ALA A 16 -25.73 -11.83 -2.24
CA ALA A 16 -24.45 -12.39 -2.62
C ALA A 16 -24.17 -13.68 -1.80
N PRO A 17 -23.60 -14.73 -2.40
CA PRO A 17 -23.33 -15.98 -1.71
C PRO A 17 -22.41 -15.67 -0.50
N ARG A 18 -22.82 -16.17 0.68
CA ARG A 18 -21.99 -16.09 1.87
C ARG A 18 -20.69 -16.85 1.62
N PRO A 19 -19.50 -16.25 1.88
CA PRO A 19 -18.25 -16.98 1.75
C PRO A 19 -18.30 -18.23 2.63
N ARG A 20 -17.73 -19.34 2.15
CA ARG A 20 -17.51 -20.54 2.97
C ARG A 20 -16.77 -20.12 4.23
N ARG A 21 -17.10 -20.72 5.39
CA ARG A 21 -16.40 -20.49 6.65
C ARG A 21 -14.91 -20.75 6.43
N GLY A 22 -14.11 -19.70 6.33
CA GLY A 22 -12.66 -19.75 6.30
C GLY A 22 -12.11 -19.91 7.72
N THR A 23 -10.84 -20.24 7.82
CA THR A 23 -10.10 -20.19 9.08
C THR A 23 -10.07 -18.76 9.61
N PRO A 24 -9.79 -18.53 10.91
CA PRO A 24 -9.61 -17.17 11.44
C PRO A 24 -8.55 -16.36 10.69
N VAL A 25 -7.46 -17.00 10.23
CA VAL A 25 -6.38 -16.37 9.45
C VAL A 25 -6.93 -15.91 8.09
N GLU A 26 -7.53 -16.81 7.31
CA GLU A 26 -8.11 -16.45 6.00
C GLU A 26 -9.19 -15.36 6.11
N THR A 27 -9.95 -15.36 7.21
CA THR A 27 -10.96 -14.32 7.45
C THR A 27 -10.30 -12.97 7.70
N ARG A 28 -9.24 -12.95 8.52
CA ARG A 28 -8.46 -11.73 8.78
C ARG A 28 -7.86 -11.19 7.49
N ASP A 29 -7.24 -12.03 6.69
CA ASP A 29 -6.57 -11.64 5.44
C ASP A 29 -7.57 -11.07 4.42
N ARG A 30 -8.75 -11.64 4.30
CA ARG A 30 -9.83 -11.09 3.46
C ARG A 30 -10.32 -9.73 3.96
N ILE A 31 -10.39 -9.52 5.28
CA ILE A 31 -10.76 -8.22 5.85
C ILE A 31 -9.66 -7.20 5.56
N VAL A 32 -8.38 -7.57 5.67
CA VAL A 32 -7.23 -6.71 5.35
C VAL A 32 -7.24 -6.31 3.87
N ALA A 33 -7.41 -7.27 2.96
CA ALA A 33 -7.48 -7.00 1.53
C ALA A 33 -8.65 -6.06 1.17
N ALA A 34 -9.85 -6.33 1.69
CA ALA A 34 -11.01 -5.46 1.47
C ALA A 34 -10.82 -4.06 2.08
N ALA A 35 -10.15 -3.96 3.22
CA ALA A 35 -9.81 -2.68 3.83
C ALA A 35 -8.81 -1.90 2.97
N ALA A 36 -7.78 -2.56 2.44
CA ALA A 36 -6.80 -1.94 1.55
C ALA A 36 -7.50 -1.31 0.33
N GLU A 37 -8.37 -2.06 -0.36
CA GLU A 37 -9.14 -1.58 -1.51
C GLU A 37 -10.08 -0.43 -1.16
N GLU A 38 -10.86 -0.53 -0.08
CA GLU A 38 -11.78 0.52 0.35
C GLU A 38 -11.04 1.80 0.75
N LEU A 39 -9.97 1.68 1.54
CA LEU A 39 -9.14 2.81 1.96
C LEU A 39 -8.42 3.46 0.77
N ASN A 40 -7.97 2.65 -0.19
CA ASN A 40 -7.36 3.14 -1.42
C ASN A 40 -8.35 3.93 -2.28
N ARG A 41 -9.60 3.47 -2.36
CA ARG A 41 -10.63 4.05 -3.23
C ARG A 41 -11.24 5.35 -2.67
N VAL A 42 -11.52 5.41 -1.35
CA VAL A 42 -12.28 6.52 -0.76
C VAL A 42 -11.57 7.22 0.41
N GLY A 43 -10.36 6.79 0.76
CA GLY A 43 -9.59 7.31 1.88
C GLY A 43 -10.11 6.88 3.25
N PHE A 44 -9.33 7.23 4.29
CA PHE A 44 -9.66 6.83 5.67
C PHE A 44 -11.01 7.37 6.14
N HIS A 45 -11.35 8.61 5.83
CA HIS A 45 -12.60 9.24 6.27
C HIS A 45 -13.81 8.84 5.43
N GLY A 46 -13.61 8.33 4.21
CA GLY A 46 -14.66 7.95 3.27
C GLY A 46 -15.25 6.55 3.50
N THR A 47 -14.71 5.76 4.43
CA THR A 47 -15.19 4.40 4.74
C THR A 47 -15.36 4.18 6.25
N ASP A 48 -16.01 3.09 6.62
CA ASP A 48 -16.21 2.62 7.99
C ASP A 48 -16.03 1.10 8.10
N THR A 49 -15.96 0.60 9.34
CA THR A 49 -15.76 -0.82 9.63
C THR A 49 -16.87 -1.72 9.07
N ASN A 50 -18.11 -1.20 9.00
CA ASN A 50 -19.24 -1.94 8.47
C ASN A 50 -19.14 -2.10 6.93
N ARG A 51 -18.67 -1.06 6.24
CA ARG A 51 -18.40 -1.12 4.79
C ARG A 51 -17.29 -2.09 4.48
N ILE A 52 -16.18 -2.02 5.22
CA ILE A 52 -15.04 -2.94 5.08
C ILE A 52 -15.50 -4.38 5.32
N ALA A 53 -16.23 -4.66 6.41
CA ALA A 53 -16.76 -6.00 6.69
C ALA A 53 -17.62 -6.53 5.54
N ARG A 54 -18.56 -5.69 5.02
CA ARG A 54 -19.41 -6.06 3.89
C ARG A 54 -18.63 -6.28 2.59
N ALA A 55 -17.62 -5.46 2.31
CA ALA A 55 -16.73 -5.63 1.17
C ALA A 55 -15.96 -6.95 1.24
N ALA A 56 -15.52 -7.35 2.43
CA ALA A 56 -14.89 -8.65 2.69
C ALA A 56 -15.89 -9.84 2.65
N GLY A 57 -17.19 -9.60 2.49
CA GLY A 57 -18.24 -10.62 2.48
C GLY A 57 -18.70 -11.06 3.86
N TYR A 58 -18.41 -10.32 4.93
CA TYR A 58 -18.75 -10.67 6.31
C TYR A 58 -19.78 -9.73 6.94
N ALA A 59 -20.42 -10.20 8.03
CA ALA A 59 -21.22 -9.35 8.90
C ALA A 59 -20.30 -8.43 9.74
N PRO A 60 -20.77 -7.25 10.15
CA PRO A 60 -19.99 -6.31 10.98
C PRO A 60 -19.37 -6.93 12.25
N GLY A 61 -20.10 -7.79 12.95
CA GLY A 61 -19.60 -8.48 14.14
C GLY A 61 -18.39 -9.38 13.88
N THR A 62 -18.18 -9.83 12.64
CA THR A 62 -16.98 -10.61 12.27
C THR A 62 -15.74 -9.71 12.22
N PHE A 63 -15.87 -8.49 11.76
CA PHE A 63 -14.76 -7.52 11.75
C PHE A 63 -14.19 -7.32 13.16
N TYR A 64 -15.05 -7.07 14.15
CA TYR A 64 -14.63 -6.82 15.53
C TYR A 64 -14.01 -8.01 16.27
N LYS A 65 -14.10 -9.22 15.71
CA LYS A 65 -13.33 -10.39 16.19
C LYS A 65 -11.87 -10.34 15.80
N HIS A 66 -11.49 -9.55 14.78
CA HIS A 66 -10.14 -9.48 14.23
C HIS A 66 -9.47 -8.11 14.42
N PHE A 67 -10.26 -7.04 14.42
CA PHE A 67 -9.77 -5.66 14.52
C PHE A 67 -10.66 -4.85 15.45
N GLN A 68 -10.05 -4.12 16.37
CA GLN A 68 -10.80 -3.30 17.33
C GLN A 68 -11.44 -2.07 16.66
N ASP A 69 -10.82 -1.53 15.61
CA ASP A 69 -11.28 -0.32 14.92
C ASP A 69 -10.75 -0.24 13.48
N LYS A 70 -11.14 0.82 12.77
CA LYS A 70 -10.73 1.10 11.40
C LYS A 70 -9.23 1.42 11.29
N ARG A 71 -8.65 2.03 12.34
CA ARG A 71 -7.22 2.32 12.39
C ARG A 71 -6.40 1.03 12.43
N ALA A 72 -6.78 0.07 13.26
CA ALA A 72 -6.09 -1.21 13.38
C ALA A 72 -6.02 -1.95 12.03
N VAL A 73 -7.10 -1.97 11.25
CA VAL A 73 -7.09 -2.61 9.94
C VAL A 73 -6.33 -1.81 8.88
N LEU A 74 -6.31 -0.46 8.96
CA LEU A 74 -5.45 0.38 8.10
C LEU A 74 -3.98 0.02 8.32
N LEU A 75 -3.53 -0.08 9.57
CA LEU A 75 -2.14 -0.41 9.89
C LEU A 75 -1.76 -1.80 9.39
N ALA A 76 -2.67 -2.78 9.53
CA ALA A 76 -2.46 -4.12 8.99
C ALA A 76 -2.40 -4.13 7.45
N ALA A 77 -3.27 -3.39 6.78
CA ALA A 77 -3.26 -3.26 5.32
C ALA A 77 -1.98 -2.58 4.81
N TYR A 78 -1.49 -1.58 5.53
CA TYR A 78 -0.23 -0.93 5.18
C TYR A 78 0.99 -1.84 5.40
N GLU A 79 1.00 -2.63 6.49
CA GLU A 79 2.07 -3.60 6.75
C GLU A 79 2.13 -4.69 5.67
N ASP A 80 0.98 -5.20 5.25
CA ASP A 80 0.86 -6.17 4.15
C ASP A 80 1.37 -5.57 2.84
N TRP A 81 0.98 -4.33 2.53
CA TRP A 81 1.45 -3.59 1.37
C TRP A 81 2.98 -3.44 1.36
N VAL A 82 3.59 -2.98 2.47
CA VAL A 82 5.05 -2.83 2.59
C VAL A 82 5.74 -4.19 2.41
N THR A 83 5.21 -5.24 3.02
CA THR A 83 5.78 -6.59 2.92
C THR A 83 5.79 -7.07 1.47
N THR A 84 4.69 -6.88 0.73
CA THR A 84 4.56 -7.28 -0.68
C THR A 84 5.52 -6.48 -1.58
N GLU A 85 5.66 -5.17 -1.36
CA GLU A 85 6.61 -4.34 -2.09
C GLU A 85 8.07 -4.82 -1.90
N TRP A 86 8.46 -5.08 -0.65
CA TRP A 86 9.82 -5.56 -0.36
C TRP A 86 10.09 -6.97 -0.85
N GLN A 87 9.07 -7.84 -0.90
CA GLN A 87 9.18 -9.15 -1.54
C GLN A 87 9.44 -8.99 -3.05
N ALA A 88 8.71 -8.14 -3.76
CA ALA A 88 8.93 -7.86 -5.17
C ALA A 88 10.35 -7.33 -5.45
N ILE A 89 10.85 -6.41 -4.62
CA ILE A 89 12.25 -5.94 -4.71
C ILE A 89 13.23 -7.10 -4.51
N GLY A 90 13.00 -7.95 -3.51
CA GLY A 90 13.83 -9.13 -3.23
C GLY A 90 13.87 -10.12 -4.41
N GLU A 91 12.74 -10.35 -5.07
CA GLU A 91 12.64 -11.19 -6.27
C GLU A 91 13.45 -10.62 -7.44
N VAL A 92 13.36 -9.31 -7.69
CA VAL A 92 14.17 -8.63 -8.72
C VAL A 92 15.66 -8.79 -8.43
N LEU A 93 16.08 -8.64 -7.17
CA LEU A 93 17.49 -8.79 -6.78
C LEU A 93 17.98 -10.23 -6.92
N SER A 94 17.12 -11.21 -6.64
CA SER A 94 17.45 -12.64 -6.72
C SER A 94 17.48 -13.18 -8.15
N ALA A 95 16.72 -12.58 -9.07
CA ALA A 95 16.65 -12.99 -10.46
C ALA A 95 17.95 -12.73 -11.27
N GLY A 96 18.93 -12.05 -10.67
CA GLY A 96 20.19 -11.75 -11.33
C GLY A 96 20.10 -10.64 -12.39
N GLY A 97 21.13 -10.55 -13.25
CA GLY A 97 21.21 -9.52 -14.28
C GLY A 97 22.13 -8.37 -13.92
N THR A 98 22.28 -7.41 -14.85
CA THR A 98 23.12 -6.22 -14.63
C THR A 98 22.52 -5.28 -13.56
N ALA A 99 23.35 -4.46 -12.93
CA ALA A 99 22.88 -3.45 -11.98
C ALA A 99 21.90 -2.48 -12.65
N ALA A 100 22.07 -2.17 -13.93
CA ALA A 100 21.16 -1.33 -14.70
C ALA A 100 19.78 -1.98 -14.83
N ALA A 101 19.70 -3.20 -15.36
CA ALA A 101 18.42 -3.90 -15.54
C ALA A 101 17.68 -4.15 -14.22
N ARG A 102 18.39 -4.42 -13.12
CA ARG A 102 17.80 -4.56 -11.79
C ARG A 102 17.26 -3.22 -11.28
N ALA A 103 17.99 -2.11 -11.50
CA ALA A 103 17.55 -0.79 -11.08
C ALA A 103 16.26 -0.37 -11.80
N GLU A 104 16.19 -0.57 -13.12
CA GLU A 104 14.98 -0.31 -13.92
C GLU A 104 13.77 -1.08 -13.37
N ARG A 105 13.91 -2.39 -13.17
CA ARG A 105 12.82 -3.25 -12.65
C ARG A 105 12.41 -2.88 -11.22
N ILE A 106 13.34 -2.48 -10.35
CA ILE A 106 13.02 -2.04 -9.00
C ILE A 106 12.22 -0.73 -9.04
N VAL A 107 12.68 0.26 -9.81
CA VAL A 107 11.98 1.55 -9.93
C VAL A 107 10.59 1.37 -10.53
N GLU A 108 10.45 0.55 -11.58
CA GLU A 108 9.17 0.22 -12.19
C GLU A 108 8.22 -0.43 -11.17
N ALA A 109 8.68 -1.48 -10.46
CA ALA A 109 7.87 -2.17 -9.46
C ALA A 109 7.42 -1.22 -8.34
N VAL A 110 8.32 -0.43 -7.76
CA VAL A 110 7.99 0.52 -6.70
C VAL A 110 7.00 1.58 -7.20
N LEU A 111 7.20 2.12 -8.39
CA LEU A 111 6.30 3.12 -8.96
C LEU A 111 4.90 2.55 -9.21
N ASP A 112 4.79 1.30 -9.68
CA ASP A 112 3.50 0.63 -9.88
C ASP A 112 2.78 0.37 -8.55
N PHE A 113 3.49 -0.01 -7.50
CA PHE A 113 2.94 -0.12 -6.15
C PHE A 113 2.41 1.24 -5.66
N HIS A 114 3.16 2.33 -5.84
CA HIS A 114 2.76 3.68 -5.44
C HIS A 114 1.53 4.17 -6.23
N ARG A 115 1.47 3.92 -7.54
CA ARG A 115 0.31 4.26 -8.39
C ARG A 115 -0.93 3.49 -7.98
N THR A 116 -0.80 2.18 -7.79
CA THR A 116 -1.91 1.29 -7.44
C THR A 116 -2.49 1.65 -6.07
N TRP A 117 -1.65 1.92 -5.08
CA TRP A 117 -2.05 2.07 -3.68
C TRP A 117 -1.95 3.51 -3.15
N ARG A 118 -2.02 4.50 -4.05
CA ARG A 118 -1.88 5.92 -3.70
C ARG A 118 -2.83 6.39 -2.60
N GLY A 119 -4.10 5.95 -2.62
CA GLY A 119 -5.12 6.37 -1.65
C GLY A 119 -4.90 5.74 -0.25
N LEU A 120 -4.45 4.48 -0.19
CA LEU A 120 -4.05 3.82 1.06
C LEU A 120 -2.86 4.56 1.69
N ARG A 121 -1.84 4.87 0.90
CA ARG A 121 -0.65 5.62 1.34
C ARG A 121 -1.01 7.03 1.81
N ALA A 122 -1.85 7.75 1.08
CA ALA A 122 -2.35 9.07 1.45
C ALA A 122 -3.12 9.03 2.77
N SER A 123 -3.96 8.00 2.98
CA SER A 123 -4.70 7.76 4.22
C SER A 123 -3.76 7.60 5.42
N LEU A 124 -2.70 6.81 5.28
CA LEU A 124 -1.72 6.65 6.36
C LEU A 124 -0.98 7.96 6.63
N ARG A 125 -0.46 8.66 5.59
CA ARG A 125 0.30 9.91 5.75
C ARG A 125 -0.51 10.99 6.47
N ALA A 126 -1.79 11.12 6.16
CA ALA A 126 -2.67 12.07 6.85
C ALA A 126 -2.77 11.78 8.35
N LEU A 127 -2.84 10.50 8.73
CA LEU A 127 -2.92 10.11 10.13
C LEU A 127 -1.59 10.19 10.87
N VAL A 128 -0.46 9.97 10.20
CA VAL A 128 0.89 10.10 10.81
C VAL A 128 1.11 11.48 11.40
N ALA A 129 0.49 12.52 10.84
CA ALA A 129 0.61 13.90 11.33
C ALA A 129 -0.22 14.17 12.59
N THR A 130 -1.30 13.40 12.82
CA THR A 130 -2.32 13.72 13.84
C THR A 130 -2.52 12.63 14.89
N ASP A 131 -2.07 11.40 14.64
CA ASP A 131 -2.26 10.24 15.52
C ASP A 131 -0.90 9.71 15.99
N PRO A 132 -0.58 9.81 17.30
CA PRO A 132 0.70 9.34 17.85
C PRO A 132 0.95 7.85 17.67
N ASP A 133 -0.08 7.01 17.75
CA ASP A 133 0.05 5.55 17.61
C ASP A 133 0.35 5.18 16.15
N VAL A 134 -0.32 5.83 15.20
CA VAL A 134 -0.03 5.67 13.77
C VAL A 134 1.39 6.14 13.45
N ARG A 135 1.82 7.25 14.05
CA ARG A 135 3.19 7.74 13.91
C ARG A 135 4.22 6.76 14.47
N ALA A 136 3.96 6.19 15.64
CA ALA A 136 4.86 5.20 16.25
C ALA A 136 4.98 3.95 15.37
N PHE A 137 3.86 3.43 14.86
CA PHE A 137 3.83 2.34 13.90
C PHE A 137 4.62 2.67 12.62
N TYR A 138 4.37 3.84 12.02
CA TYR A 138 5.06 4.29 10.82
C TYR A 138 6.58 4.35 11.02
N LEU A 139 7.04 4.91 12.13
CA LEU A 139 8.47 4.97 12.46
C LEU A 139 9.08 3.57 12.68
N ALA A 140 8.33 2.63 13.26
CA ALA A 140 8.75 1.24 13.39
C ALA A 140 8.90 0.57 12.01
N GLN A 141 7.96 0.80 11.09
CA GLN A 141 8.06 0.32 9.71
C GLN A 141 9.29 0.91 9.00
N ARG A 142 9.54 2.22 9.16
CA ARG A 142 10.73 2.87 8.59
C ARG A 142 12.04 2.28 9.08
N ARG A 143 12.13 1.93 10.36
CA ARG A 143 13.32 1.24 10.89
C ARG A 143 13.51 -0.10 10.21
N ARG A 144 12.45 -0.92 10.10
CA ARG A 144 12.49 -2.22 9.41
C ARG A 144 12.94 -2.10 7.95
N GLN A 145 12.41 -1.12 7.22
CA GLN A 145 12.78 -0.86 5.82
C GLN A 145 14.27 -0.50 5.69
N LEU A 146 14.78 0.39 6.55
CA LEU A 146 16.20 0.75 6.55
C LEU A 146 17.10 -0.44 6.92
N ASP A 147 16.67 -1.29 7.84
CA ASP A 147 17.42 -2.49 8.21
C ASP A 147 17.42 -3.52 7.08
N SER A 148 16.29 -3.68 6.37
CA SER A 148 16.19 -4.51 5.16
C SER A 148 17.08 -3.98 4.03
N LEU A 149 17.06 -2.67 3.78
CA LEU A 149 17.90 -2.04 2.76
C LEU A 149 19.39 -2.22 3.05
N ARG A 150 19.79 -2.04 4.32
CA ARG A 150 21.16 -2.29 4.76
C ARG A 150 21.57 -3.74 4.53
N ALA A 151 20.71 -4.70 4.87
CA ALA A 151 21.00 -6.11 4.68
C ALA A 151 21.14 -6.46 3.17
N LEU A 152 20.26 -5.96 2.32
CA LEU A 152 20.30 -6.17 0.88
C LEU A 152 21.55 -5.57 0.23
N ARG A 153 21.96 -4.38 0.67
CA ARG A 153 23.14 -3.67 0.14
C ARG A 153 24.45 -4.09 0.82
N ARG A 154 24.38 -4.87 1.91
CA ARG A 154 25.55 -5.25 2.74
C ARG A 154 26.34 -4.02 3.21
N THR A 155 25.65 -2.90 3.47
CA THR A 155 26.30 -1.66 3.91
C THR A 155 26.78 -1.77 5.36
N PRO A 156 27.91 -1.12 5.73
CA PRO A 156 28.42 -1.13 7.09
C PRO A 156 27.44 -0.52 8.09
N SER A 157 27.53 -0.94 9.35
CA SER A 157 26.74 -0.34 10.43
C SER A 157 27.40 0.96 10.90
N SER A 158 27.36 2.01 10.07
CA SER A 158 27.86 3.34 10.41
C SER A 158 26.77 4.41 10.25
N PRO A 159 26.87 5.54 10.98
CA PRO A 159 25.93 6.65 10.81
C PRO A 159 25.86 7.17 9.37
N ALA A 160 27.00 7.27 8.68
CA ALA A 160 27.07 7.73 7.30
C ALA A 160 26.38 6.75 6.33
N ALA A 161 26.61 5.44 6.48
CA ALA A 161 25.93 4.43 5.67
C ALA A 161 24.41 4.43 5.91
N ARG A 162 23.98 4.56 7.16
CA ARG A 162 22.56 4.67 7.50
C ARG A 162 21.92 5.92 6.91
N ALA A 163 22.61 7.06 6.91
CA ALA A 163 22.14 8.27 6.26
C ALA A 163 22.02 8.11 4.74
N ALA A 164 22.96 7.43 4.09
CA ALA A 164 22.90 7.11 2.66
C ALA A 164 21.74 6.17 2.31
N ASP A 165 21.47 5.15 3.14
CA ASP A 165 20.31 4.27 2.97
C ASP A 165 18.99 5.02 3.17
N ALA A 166 18.91 5.92 4.15
CA ALA A 166 17.74 6.77 4.36
C ALA A 166 17.52 7.73 3.19
N HIS A 167 18.59 8.33 2.65
CA HIS A 167 18.50 9.19 1.48
C HIS A 167 17.94 8.43 0.26
N LEU A 168 18.47 7.23 -0.01
CA LEU A 168 17.97 6.38 -1.10
C LEU A 168 16.49 6.06 -0.93
N LEU A 169 16.08 5.58 0.26
CA LEU A 169 14.69 5.21 0.55
C LEU A 169 13.75 6.40 0.42
N TYR A 170 14.07 7.54 1.06
CA TYR A 170 13.20 8.70 1.07
C TYR A 170 13.09 9.36 -0.30
N THR A 171 14.18 9.42 -1.07
CA THR A 171 14.14 9.96 -2.43
C THR A 171 13.29 9.10 -3.34
N LEU A 172 13.51 7.77 -3.33
CA LEU A 172 12.73 6.84 -4.14
C LEU A 172 11.23 6.97 -3.85
N GLU A 173 10.84 6.87 -2.58
CA GLU A 173 9.43 6.95 -2.21
C GLU A 173 8.82 8.33 -2.50
N ARG A 174 9.52 9.44 -2.18
CA ARG A 174 8.96 10.78 -2.40
C ARG A 174 8.75 11.10 -3.87
N VAL A 175 9.67 10.68 -4.73
CA VAL A 175 9.53 10.89 -6.18
C VAL A 175 8.44 9.99 -6.74
N CYS A 176 8.38 8.71 -6.34
CA CYS A 176 7.29 7.82 -6.74
C CYS A 176 5.92 8.34 -6.27
N ASP A 177 5.81 8.89 -5.05
CA ASP A 177 4.58 9.53 -4.57
C ASP A 177 4.23 10.76 -5.44
N ALA A 178 5.20 11.63 -5.77
CA ALA A 178 4.95 12.80 -6.61
C ALA A 178 4.42 12.45 -8.00
N ILE A 179 4.94 11.38 -8.59
CA ILE A 179 4.45 10.87 -9.88
C ILE A 179 3.05 10.24 -9.72
N ALA A 180 2.87 9.37 -8.73
CA ALA A 180 1.61 8.65 -8.51
C ALA A 180 0.44 9.57 -8.16
N GLU A 181 0.70 10.68 -7.46
CA GLU A 181 -0.29 11.69 -7.06
C GLU A 181 -0.52 12.76 -8.14
N GLY A 182 0.28 12.77 -9.20
CA GLY A 182 0.20 13.74 -10.29
C GLY A 182 0.81 15.10 -9.95
N GLU A 183 1.53 15.22 -8.83
CA GLU A 183 2.21 16.48 -8.43
C GLU A 183 3.27 16.88 -9.46
N ALA A 184 4.10 15.93 -9.93
CA ALA A 184 5.11 16.20 -10.94
C ALA A 184 4.49 16.82 -12.21
N ARG A 185 3.40 16.24 -12.70
CA ARG A 185 2.67 16.75 -13.86
C ARG A 185 2.05 18.11 -13.60
N ALA A 186 1.47 18.36 -12.44
CA ALA A 186 0.88 19.65 -12.06
C ALA A 186 1.92 20.77 -12.01
N LEU A 187 3.18 20.43 -11.70
CA LEU A 187 4.30 21.36 -11.69
C LEU A 187 5.04 21.48 -13.05
N GLY A 188 4.59 20.76 -14.09
CA GLY A 188 5.25 20.75 -15.39
C GLY A 188 6.61 20.05 -15.39
N VAL A 189 6.86 19.17 -14.40
CA VAL A 189 8.08 18.36 -14.32
C VAL A 189 7.94 17.11 -15.19
N ASP A 190 8.98 16.80 -15.95
CA ASP A 190 9.03 15.61 -16.80
C ASP A 190 9.13 14.35 -15.95
N GLU A 191 8.06 13.53 -15.96
CA GLU A 191 7.99 12.28 -15.20
C GLU A 191 9.05 11.26 -15.71
N ALA A 192 9.36 11.24 -17.01
CA ALA A 192 10.36 10.32 -17.55
C ALA A 192 11.76 10.68 -17.03
N ALA A 193 12.11 11.95 -17.02
CA ALA A 193 13.38 12.43 -16.45
C ALA A 193 13.49 12.12 -14.94
N LEU A 194 12.39 12.18 -14.18
CA LEU A 194 12.36 11.77 -12.77
C LEU A 194 12.64 10.27 -12.62
N VAL A 195 12.01 9.43 -13.45
CA VAL A 195 12.24 7.98 -13.46
C VAL A 195 13.68 7.65 -13.81
N ASP A 196 14.24 8.26 -14.84
CA ASP A 196 15.65 8.09 -15.22
C ASP A 196 16.60 8.46 -14.08
N GLY A 197 16.32 9.54 -13.37
CA GLY A 197 17.07 9.95 -12.18
C GLY A 197 17.00 8.91 -11.05
N LEU A 198 15.83 8.34 -10.79
CA LEU A 198 15.67 7.24 -9.82
C LEU A 198 16.44 5.99 -10.24
N VAL A 199 16.36 5.60 -11.51
CA VAL A 199 17.10 4.45 -12.04
C VAL A 199 18.60 4.64 -11.87
N ALA A 200 19.12 5.83 -12.20
CA ALA A 200 20.54 6.14 -12.01
C ALA A 200 20.97 6.05 -10.53
N MET A 201 20.15 6.57 -9.63
CA MET A 201 20.39 6.52 -8.18
C MET A 201 20.39 5.08 -7.65
N VAL A 202 19.37 4.27 -7.99
CA VAL A 202 19.27 2.87 -7.57
C VAL A 202 20.41 2.04 -8.16
N ARG A 203 20.74 2.23 -9.44
CA ARG A 203 21.89 1.59 -10.09
C ARG A 203 23.20 1.88 -9.36
N GLY A 204 23.44 3.14 -9.01
CA GLY A 204 24.63 3.53 -8.22
C GLY A 204 24.66 2.89 -6.83
N ALA A 205 23.50 2.67 -6.22
CA ALA A 205 23.40 1.97 -4.94
C ALA A 205 23.64 0.46 -5.04
N LEU A 206 23.33 -0.18 -6.17
CA LEU A 206 23.53 -1.62 -6.43
C LEU A 206 24.94 -1.96 -6.93
N ALA A 207 25.70 -0.98 -7.43
CA ALA A 207 27.05 -1.17 -7.96
C ALA A 207 28.15 -1.13 -6.88
N ARG A 208 27.80 -0.77 -5.65
CA ARG A 208 28.72 -0.69 -4.49
C ARG A 208 28.62 -1.96 -3.66
#